data_36e020dc6de12286d6fcec610ff3a220
#
_entry.id   36e020dc6de12286d6fcec610ff3a220
#
_cell.length_a   1.000
_cell.length_b   1.000
_cell.length_c   1.000
_cell.angle_alpha   90.00
_cell.angle_beta   90.00
_cell.angle_gamma   90.00
#
_symmetry.space_group_name_H-M   'P 1'
#
loop_
_entity.id
_entity.type
_entity.pdbx_description
1 polymer ?
#
loop_
_entity_poly.entity_id
_entity_poly.type
_entity_poly.pdbx_seq_one_letter_code
_entity_poly.pdbx_strand_id
1 'polypeptide(L)'
;MPAILTRHLPILLGLTCISLTSTAWSATCNKPNVKGYQYVGYLKDGLAEVAKDTPQGLKTGFVNAQGKLVIPTIYESMNTVDDSPEKLVPAFAEGVAAVNKNMPTGTKYGYIDKTGKTVIDFNYEYAGNFSNGLAPVRQNEKLMYINHAGKTVFTVPYDDAASFSEGLAVVAKQGKFGYINTKGKLVIPIQFNLDEGDSIDSYRFSHGKAKLFKNGKPFCINTSGKTVACP
;
A
#
# COMPACT_ATOMS: atom_id res chain seq x y z
N MET A 1 -57.38 -8.63 -4.45
CA MET A 1 -56.26 -8.70 -3.50
C MET A 1 -55.03 -8.13 -4.22
N PRO A 2 -54.54 -6.93 -3.89
CA PRO A 2 -53.39 -6.35 -4.54
C PRO A 2 -52.11 -6.77 -3.80
N ALA A 3 -51.11 -7.17 -4.58
CA ALA A 3 -49.78 -7.54 -4.12
C ALA A 3 -49.01 -6.31 -3.64
N ILE A 4 -48.47 -6.42 -2.40
CA ILE A 4 -47.60 -5.40 -1.78
C ILE A 4 -46.21 -5.59 -2.32
N LEU A 5 -45.76 -4.61 -3.11
CA LEU A 5 -44.38 -4.50 -3.60
C LEU A 5 -43.50 -3.88 -2.50
N THR A 6 -42.79 -4.68 -1.77
CA THR A 6 -41.76 -4.21 -0.83
C THR A 6 -40.53 -3.74 -1.60
N ARG A 7 -40.37 -2.43 -1.70
CA ARG A 7 -39.11 -1.80 -2.17
C ARG A 7 -38.07 -1.93 -1.09
N HIS A 8 -37.07 -2.77 -1.34
CA HIS A 8 -35.82 -2.73 -0.56
C HIS A 8 -35.03 -1.46 -0.94
N LEU A 9 -34.98 -0.51 -0.02
CA LEU A 9 -34.01 0.59 -0.06
C LEU A 9 -32.63 -0.01 0.29
N PRO A 10 -31.57 0.29 -0.47
CA PRO A 10 -30.22 -0.03 -0.03
C PRO A 10 -29.85 0.93 1.10
N ILE A 11 -29.54 0.36 2.26
CA ILE A 11 -28.98 1.11 3.39
C ILE A 11 -27.56 1.51 2.99
N LEU A 12 -27.36 2.80 2.67
CA LEU A 12 -26.05 3.41 2.58
C LEU A 12 -25.48 3.46 4.01
N LEU A 13 -24.66 2.48 4.39
CA LEU A 13 -23.76 2.63 5.54
C LEU A 13 -22.61 3.55 5.13
N GLY A 14 -22.83 4.86 5.24
CA GLY A 14 -21.76 5.82 5.27
C GLY A 14 -20.93 5.61 6.54
N LEU A 15 -19.70 5.10 6.42
CA LEU A 15 -18.72 5.18 7.50
C LEU A 15 -18.42 6.65 7.75
N THR A 16 -19.10 7.24 8.74
CA THR A 16 -18.77 8.55 9.27
C THR A 16 -17.51 8.41 10.14
N CYS A 17 -16.40 8.96 9.67
CA CYS A 17 -15.23 9.22 10.53
C CYS A 17 -15.65 10.22 11.60
N ILE A 18 -15.85 9.73 12.83
CA ILE A 18 -16.18 10.57 13.99
C ILE A 18 -14.91 11.31 14.41
N SER A 19 -14.94 12.64 14.31
CA SER A 19 -13.88 13.51 14.81
C SER A 19 -13.98 13.60 16.35
N LEU A 20 -13.07 12.93 17.04
CA LEU A 20 -12.81 13.21 18.46
C LEU A 20 -11.66 14.23 18.53
N THR A 21 -11.95 15.37 19.12
CA THR A 21 -11.01 16.46 19.38
C THR A 21 -9.95 16.04 20.38
N SER A 22 -8.76 15.72 19.89
CA SER A 22 -7.51 15.83 20.63
C SER A 22 -6.40 16.12 19.62
N THR A 23 -5.53 17.06 19.95
CA THR A 23 -4.42 17.56 19.19
C THR A 23 -3.36 16.48 18.95
N ALA A 24 -3.59 15.59 17.99
CA ALA A 24 -2.62 14.67 17.43
C ALA A 24 -3.15 14.20 16.07
N TRP A 25 -2.51 14.59 15.01
CA TRP A 25 -2.55 14.09 13.63
C TRP A 25 -3.79 13.25 13.28
N SER A 26 -4.92 13.90 13.07
CA SER A 26 -6.01 13.28 12.32
C SER A 26 -5.52 13.15 10.88
N ALA A 27 -5.07 11.95 10.50
CA ALA A 27 -5.07 11.57 9.10
C ALA A 27 -6.55 11.62 8.68
N THR A 28 -7.01 12.79 8.23
CA THR A 28 -8.35 12.95 7.69
C THR A 28 -8.44 11.98 6.51
N CYS A 29 -9.29 10.98 6.64
CA CYS A 29 -9.69 10.10 5.55
C CYS A 29 -10.41 10.95 4.50
N ASN A 30 -9.68 11.82 3.83
CA ASN A 30 -10.22 12.78 2.87
C ASN A 30 -10.15 12.13 1.48
N LYS A 31 -11.32 11.68 1.02
CA LYS A 31 -11.50 11.14 -0.33
C LYS A 31 -12.04 12.26 -1.21
N PRO A 32 -11.37 12.64 -2.31
CA PRO A 32 -11.88 13.67 -3.22
C PRO A 32 -13.25 13.25 -3.79
N ASN A 33 -14.18 14.19 -3.85
CA ASN A 33 -15.48 13.95 -4.48
C ASN A 33 -15.36 14.19 -5.98
N VAL A 34 -15.08 13.12 -6.75
CA VAL A 34 -14.95 13.17 -8.21
C VAL A 34 -15.84 12.12 -8.85
N LYS A 35 -16.38 12.45 -10.04
CA LYS A 35 -17.24 11.55 -10.83
C LYS A 35 -16.48 11.03 -12.05
N GLY A 36 -16.93 9.90 -12.59
CA GLY A 36 -16.39 9.32 -13.82
C GLY A 36 -15.15 8.48 -13.64
N TYR A 37 -14.87 8.07 -12.41
CA TYR A 37 -13.85 7.08 -12.07
C TYR A 37 -14.50 5.88 -11.40
N GLN A 38 -13.99 4.68 -11.65
CA GLN A 38 -14.45 3.44 -11.00
C GLN A 38 -13.86 3.30 -9.60
N TYR A 39 -12.69 3.86 -9.40
CA TYR A 39 -12.04 3.91 -8.10
C TYR A 39 -11.54 5.32 -7.81
N VAL A 40 -11.66 5.72 -6.55
CA VAL A 40 -11.09 6.96 -6.00
C VAL A 40 -10.48 6.62 -4.65
N GLY A 41 -9.19 6.79 -4.52
CA GLY A 41 -8.43 6.55 -3.28
C GLY A 41 -8.52 7.71 -2.30
N TYR A 42 -7.85 7.54 -1.16
CA TYR A 42 -7.67 8.60 -0.17
C TYR A 42 -6.48 9.49 -0.54
N LEU A 43 -6.56 10.76 -0.12
CA LEU A 43 -5.44 11.69 -0.27
C LEU A 43 -4.22 11.19 0.53
N LYS A 44 -3.12 11.00 -0.18
CA LYS A 44 -1.80 10.74 0.36
C LYS A 44 -0.85 11.78 -0.23
N ASP A 45 -0.13 12.49 0.60
CA ASP A 45 0.76 13.58 0.14
C ASP A 45 0.07 14.63 -0.77
N GLY A 46 -1.26 14.84 -0.59
CA GLY A 46 -2.06 15.81 -1.33
C GLY A 46 -2.64 15.32 -2.66
N LEU A 47 -2.37 14.09 -3.06
CA LEU A 47 -2.93 13.45 -4.26
C LEU A 47 -3.66 12.15 -3.89
N ALA A 48 -4.74 11.86 -4.60
CA ALA A 48 -5.49 10.62 -4.50
C ALA A 48 -5.43 9.87 -5.83
N GLU A 49 -5.19 8.58 -5.76
CA GLU A 49 -5.29 7.70 -6.93
C GLU A 49 -6.73 7.70 -7.45
N VAL A 50 -6.88 7.69 -8.76
CA VAL A 50 -8.14 7.44 -9.45
C VAL A 50 -7.94 6.41 -10.54
N ALA A 51 -8.91 5.51 -10.72
CA ALA A 51 -8.88 4.54 -11.80
C ALA A 51 -10.09 4.73 -12.73
N LYS A 52 -9.84 4.59 -14.03
CA LYS A 52 -10.85 4.76 -15.09
C LYS A 52 -10.65 3.70 -16.17
N ASP A 53 -11.77 3.17 -16.68
CA ASP A 53 -11.76 2.35 -17.89
C ASP A 53 -11.33 3.16 -19.10
N THR A 54 -10.44 2.56 -19.88
CA THR A 54 -10.02 3.05 -21.17
C THR A 54 -10.13 1.91 -22.20
N PRO A 55 -10.03 2.19 -23.50
CA PRO A 55 -9.95 1.12 -24.51
C PRO A 55 -8.80 0.14 -24.30
N GLN A 56 -7.77 0.53 -23.52
CA GLN A 56 -6.61 -0.29 -23.19
C GLN A 56 -6.72 -0.94 -21.79
N GLY A 57 -7.92 -0.98 -21.20
CA GLY A 57 -8.19 -1.50 -19.87
C GLY A 57 -8.24 -0.44 -18.78
N LEU A 58 -8.33 -0.88 -17.53
CA LEU A 58 -8.40 0.00 -16.37
C LEU A 58 -7.06 0.70 -16.14
N LYS A 59 -7.07 2.03 -16.19
CA LYS A 59 -5.86 2.86 -16.03
C LYS A 59 -5.97 3.75 -14.80
N THR A 60 -4.84 3.95 -14.16
CA THR A 60 -4.66 4.76 -12.95
C THR A 60 -4.01 6.10 -13.27
N GLY A 61 -4.46 7.14 -12.60
CA GLY A 61 -3.90 8.48 -12.54
C GLY A 61 -4.14 9.09 -11.17
N PHE A 62 -3.93 10.39 -11.03
CA PHE A 62 -4.07 11.04 -9.71
C PHE A 62 -4.79 12.39 -9.81
N VAL A 63 -5.64 12.63 -8.82
CA VAL A 63 -6.35 13.92 -8.64
C VAL A 63 -5.90 14.60 -7.34
N ASN A 64 -6.01 15.92 -7.29
CA ASN A 64 -5.78 16.67 -6.06
C ASN A 64 -7.04 16.69 -5.15
N ALA A 65 -6.96 17.38 -4.02
CA ALA A 65 -8.05 17.51 -3.05
C ALA A 65 -9.32 18.16 -3.64
N GLN A 66 -9.18 19.01 -4.67
CA GLN A 66 -10.28 19.65 -5.38
C GLN A 66 -10.87 18.77 -6.50
N GLY A 67 -10.35 17.54 -6.67
CA GLY A 67 -10.79 16.61 -7.71
C GLY A 67 -10.23 16.93 -9.11
N LYS A 68 -9.30 17.87 -9.24
CA LYS A 68 -8.64 18.16 -10.51
C LYS A 68 -7.63 17.06 -10.84
N LEU A 69 -7.73 16.49 -12.06
CA LEU A 69 -6.74 15.54 -12.57
C LEU A 69 -5.37 16.25 -12.71
N VAL A 70 -4.38 15.75 -11.97
CA VAL A 70 -3.00 16.25 -11.96
C VAL A 70 -2.12 15.35 -12.81
N ILE A 71 -2.27 14.04 -12.65
CA ILE A 71 -1.51 13.03 -13.40
C ILE A 71 -2.50 12.21 -14.21
N PRO A 72 -2.37 12.17 -15.55
CA PRO A 72 -3.29 11.45 -16.43
C PRO A 72 -3.45 9.97 -16.08
N THR A 73 -4.61 9.39 -16.41
CA THR A 73 -4.90 7.96 -16.24
C THR A 73 -4.23 7.13 -17.34
N ILE A 74 -2.93 6.92 -17.22
CA ILE A 74 -2.08 6.25 -18.22
C ILE A 74 -1.30 5.06 -17.65
N TYR A 75 -1.28 4.89 -16.32
CA TYR A 75 -0.59 3.78 -15.67
C TYR A 75 -1.52 2.58 -15.53
N GLU A 76 -0.95 1.36 -15.51
CA GLU A 76 -1.76 0.17 -15.28
C GLU A 76 -2.37 0.22 -13.86
N SER A 77 -3.64 -0.16 -13.75
CA SER A 77 -4.26 -0.24 -12.43
C SER A 77 -3.78 -1.51 -11.73
N MET A 78 -3.31 -1.35 -10.50
CA MET A 78 -3.01 -2.48 -9.60
C MET A 78 -4.27 -2.91 -8.82
N ASN A 79 -5.36 -2.17 -8.96
CA ASN A 79 -6.63 -2.47 -8.32
C ASN A 79 -7.41 -3.53 -9.11
N THR A 80 -7.44 -4.75 -8.62
CA THR A 80 -8.62 -5.58 -8.76
C THR A 80 -9.69 -4.98 -7.84
N VAL A 81 -10.92 -4.87 -8.30
CA VAL A 81 -12.09 -4.15 -7.74
C VAL A 81 -12.48 -4.61 -6.31
N ASP A 82 -11.54 -4.65 -5.40
CA ASP A 82 -11.75 -5.02 -4.01
C ASP A 82 -11.49 -3.78 -3.15
N ASP A 83 -12.55 -3.26 -2.57
CA ASP A 83 -12.59 -2.06 -1.71
C ASP A 83 -11.84 -2.23 -0.36
N SER A 84 -10.98 -3.24 -0.22
CA SER A 84 -10.24 -3.42 1.03
C SER A 84 -9.21 -2.29 1.20
N PRO A 85 -9.27 -1.52 2.30
CA PRO A 85 -8.40 -0.37 2.54
C PRO A 85 -6.91 -0.73 2.74
N GLU A 86 -6.59 -2.01 2.76
CA GLU A 86 -5.27 -2.56 3.08
C GLU A 86 -4.45 -2.92 1.84
N LYS A 87 -5.06 -2.92 0.65
CA LYS A 87 -4.34 -3.25 -0.58
C LYS A 87 -3.41 -2.12 -0.96
N LEU A 88 -2.16 -2.46 -1.27
CA LEU A 88 -1.15 -1.54 -1.82
C LEU A 88 -1.64 -0.93 -3.13
N VAL A 89 -2.40 0.15 -3.00
CA VAL A 89 -2.70 1.03 -4.13
C VAL A 89 -1.51 1.97 -4.33
N PRO A 90 -1.15 2.34 -5.56
CA PRO A 90 -0.18 3.40 -5.78
C PRO A 90 -0.58 4.61 -4.97
N ALA A 91 0.21 4.94 -3.99
CA ALA A 91 -0.03 6.11 -3.16
C ALA A 91 1.24 6.92 -3.10
N PHE A 92 1.10 8.24 -3.12
CA PHE A 92 2.23 9.10 -2.87
C PHE A 92 2.72 8.91 -1.43
N ALA A 93 4.00 8.63 -1.30
CA ALA A 93 4.71 8.52 -0.05
C ALA A 93 6.09 9.15 -0.23
N GLU A 94 6.48 10.02 0.70
CA GLU A 94 7.75 10.74 0.66
C GLU A 94 7.97 11.48 -0.69
N GLY A 95 6.87 12.02 -1.27
CA GLY A 95 6.90 12.83 -2.50
C GLY A 95 6.88 12.07 -3.82
N VAL A 96 6.92 10.74 -3.80
CA VAL A 96 6.90 9.90 -5.00
C VAL A 96 5.85 8.79 -4.90
N ALA A 97 5.41 8.26 -6.03
CA ALA A 97 4.51 7.11 -6.10
C ALA A 97 5.10 6.02 -7.00
N ALA A 98 5.03 4.77 -6.55
CA ALA A 98 5.27 3.62 -7.40
C ALA A 98 4.12 3.47 -8.41
N VAL A 99 4.42 3.39 -9.68
CA VAL A 99 3.45 3.16 -10.76
C VAL A 99 4.01 2.17 -11.75
N ASN A 100 3.15 1.55 -12.56
CA ASN A 100 3.60 0.54 -13.51
C ASN A 100 3.09 0.83 -14.92
N LYS A 101 3.79 0.27 -15.88
CA LYS A 101 3.46 0.33 -17.32
C LYS A 101 3.66 -1.03 -17.95
N ASN A 102 2.83 -1.35 -18.94
CA ASN A 102 3.10 -2.46 -19.83
C ASN A 102 4.22 -2.09 -20.80
N MET A 103 5.30 -2.84 -20.75
CA MET A 103 6.47 -2.74 -21.62
C MET A 103 6.54 -3.98 -22.51
N PRO A 104 7.26 -3.98 -23.64
CA PRO A 104 7.42 -5.17 -24.46
C PRO A 104 7.97 -6.40 -23.71
N THR A 105 8.70 -6.16 -22.61
CA THR A 105 9.28 -7.18 -21.71
C THR A 105 8.38 -7.55 -20.53
N GLY A 106 7.11 -7.14 -20.54
CA GLY A 106 6.15 -7.33 -19.45
C GLY A 106 5.91 -6.06 -18.64
N THR A 107 5.06 -6.16 -17.63
CA THR A 107 4.75 -5.02 -16.74
C THR A 107 5.99 -4.66 -15.92
N LYS A 108 6.35 -3.38 -15.92
CA LYS A 108 7.47 -2.84 -15.15
C LYS A 108 7.02 -1.67 -14.28
N TYR A 109 7.61 -1.61 -13.10
CA TYR A 109 7.40 -0.56 -12.10
C TYR A 109 8.52 0.46 -12.14
N GLY A 110 8.16 1.71 -11.88
CA GLY A 110 9.04 2.85 -11.69
C GLY A 110 8.41 3.84 -10.73
N TYR A 111 9.03 4.98 -10.53
CA TYR A 111 8.50 6.00 -9.63
C TYR A 111 8.33 7.33 -10.34
N ILE A 112 7.26 8.03 -10.00
CA ILE A 112 6.94 9.36 -10.48
C ILE A 112 6.86 10.35 -9.32
N ASP A 113 7.17 11.61 -9.59
CA ASP A 113 6.92 12.72 -8.67
C ASP A 113 5.46 13.21 -8.76
N LYS A 114 5.11 14.18 -7.93
CA LYS A 114 3.76 14.76 -7.86
C LYS A 114 3.32 15.51 -9.13
N THR A 115 4.24 15.76 -10.06
CA THR A 115 3.92 16.34 -11.39
C THR A 115 3.67 15.27 -12.45
N GLY A 116 3.93 14.00 -12.13
CA GLY A 116 3.86 12.86 -13.05
C GLY A 116 5.17 12.62 -13.82
N LYS A 117 6.25 13.35 -13.49
CA LYS A 117 7.57 13.12 -14.09
C LYS A 117 8.17 11.85 -13.50
N THR A 118 8.70 10.97 -14.36
CA THR A 118 9.47 9.80 -13.95
C THR A 118 10.75 10.24 -13.25
N VAL A 119 10.96 9.77 -12.01
CA VAL A 119 12.16 10.04 -11.20
C VAL A 119 13.01 8.79 -11.00
N ILE A 120 12.41 7.62 -11.12
CA ILE A 120 13.11 6.32 -11.16
C ILE A 120 12.49 5.52 -12.30
N ASP A 121 13.33 5.05 -13.23
CA ASP A 121 12.91 4.40 -14.46
C ASP A 121 12.15 3.08 -14.24
N PHE A 122 11.35 2.67 -15.25
CA PHE A 122 10.52 1.47 -15.23
C PHE A 122 11.36 0.19 -15.48
N ASN A 123 12.11 -0.23 -14.47
CA ASN A 123 13.04 -1.36 -14.56
C ASN A 123 12.73 -2.52 -13.60
N TYR A 124 11.75 -2.35 -12.69
CA TYR A 124 11.47 -3.32 -11.64
C TYR A 124 10.27 -4.21 -11.97
N GLU A 125 10.29 -5.46 -11.55
CA GLU A 125 9.15 -6.40 -11.59
C GLU A 125 8.14 -6.12 -10.46
N TYR A 126 8.60 -5.48 -9.40
CA TYR A 126 7.80 -5.03 -8.25
C TYR A 126 8.42 -3.78 -7.65
N ALA A 127 7.58 -2.88 -7.15
CA ALA A 127 8.01 -1.71 -6.39
C ALA A 127 6.99 -1.37 -5.29
N GLY A 128 7.45 -1.31 -4.05
CA GLY A 128 6.66 -0.85 -2.90
C GLY A 128 6.79 0.66 -2.68
N ASN A 129 6.02 1.17 -1.73
CA ASN A 129 6.08 2.59 -1.37
C ASN A 129 7.35 2.94 -0.61
N PHE A 130 7.85 4.17 -0.79
CA PHE A 130 8.92 4.71 0.03
C PHE A 130 8.45 4.89 1.48
N SER A 131 9.31 4.52 2.40
CA SER A 131 9.18 4.80 3.83
C SER A 131 10.55 4.74 4.49
N ASN A 132 10.84 5.68 5.38
CA ASN A 132 12.18 5.84 6.00
C ASN A 132 13.30 6.03 4.96
N GLY A 133 12.99 6.69 3.81
CA GLY A 133 13.94 6.93 2.72
C GLY A 133 14.25 5.68 1.86
N LEU A 134 13.54 4.58 2.05
CA LEU A 134 13.77 3.29 1.40
C LEU A 134 12.49 2.71 0.82
N ALA A 135 12.60 2.04 -0.34
CA ALA A 135 11.51 1.28 -0.94
C ALA A 135 11.97 -0.13 -1.33
N PRO A 136 11.16 -1.17 -1.06
CA PRO A 136 11.44 -2.52 -1.54
C PRO A 136 11.13 -2.59 -3.04
N VAL A 137 12.04 -3.19 -3.80
CA VAL A 137 11.88 -3.43 -5.22
C VAL A 137 12.40 -4.81 -5.59
N ARG A 138 11.87 -5.39 -6.67
CA ARG A 138 12.38 -6.63 -7.26
C ARG A 138 12.89 -6.35 -8.67
N GLN A 139 14.09 -6.82 -8.96
CA GLN A 139 14.71 -6.75 -10.29
C GLN A 139 15.54 -8.00 -10.53
N ASN A 140 15.31 -8.67 -11.67
CA ASN A 140 15.98 -9.92 -12.03
C ASN A 140 15.91 -10.95 -10.87
N GLU A 141 14.69 -11.16 -10.34
CA GLU A 141 14.39 -12.05 -9.21
C GLU A 141 15.05 -11.66 -7.87
N LYS A 142 15.85 -10.60 -7.84
CA LYS A 142 16.51 -10.12 -6.63
C LYS A 142 15.64 -9.08 -5.94
N LEU A 143 15.40 -9.31 -4.66
CA LEU A 143 14.72 -8.38 -3.78
C LEU A 143 15.74 -7.46 -3.11
N MET A 144 15.48 -6.16 -3.17
CA MET A 144 16.40 -5.14 -2.65
C MET A 144 15.63 -3.92 -2.15
N TYR A 145 16.31 -3.11 -1.35
CA TYR A 145 15.83 -1.79 -0.97
C TYR A 145 16.63 -0.72 -1.69
N ILE A 146 15.93 0.24 -2.29
CA ILE A 146 16.52 1.39 -2.99
C ILE A 146 16.23 2.68 -2.24
N ASN A 147 17.06 3.70 -2.46
CA ASN A 147 16.82 5.07 -2.02
C ASN A 147 16.10 5.89 -3.10
N HIS A 148 15.76 7.16 -2.82
CA HIS A 148 15.06 8.06 -3.74
C HIS A 148 15.84 8.35 -5.04
N ALA A 149 17.14 8.11 -5.09
CA ALA A 149 17.94 8.19 -6.33
C ALA A 149 17.87 6.89 -7.17
N GLY A 150 17.06 5.90 -6.78
CA GLY A 150 16.99 4.59 -7.43
C GLY A 150 18.22 3.70 -7.18
N LYS A 151 19.12 4.11 -6.25
CA LYS A 151 20.33 3.35 -5.95
C LYS A 151 20.01 2.26 -4.92
N THR A 152 20.42 1.02 -5.19
CA THR A 152 20.35 -0.09 -4.24
C THR A 152 21.18 0.23 -2.99
N VAL A 153 20.53 0.16 -1.83
CA VAL A 153 21.18 0.35 -0.52
C VAL A 153 21.63 -0.99 0.03
N PHE A 154 20.76 -2.01 -0.04
CA PHE A 154 21.10 -3.40 0.29
C PHE A 154 20.14 -4.37 -0.42
N THR A 155 20.60 -5.61 -0.61
CA THR A 155 19.78 -6.74 -1.06
C THR A 155 19.39 -7.60 0.14
N VAL A 156 18.28 -8.34 0.00
CA VAL A 156 17.78 -9.23 1.04
C VAL A 156 17.54 -10.64 0.48
N PRO A 157 17.91 -11.72 1.20
CA PRO A 157 17.77 -13.09 0.74
C PRO A 157 16.42 -13.70 1.16
N TYR A 158 15.33 -12.94 0.94
CA TYR A 158 13.97 -13.31 1.31
C TYR A 158 13.09 -13.45 0.06
N ASP A 159 11.97 -14.15 0.20
CA ASP A 159 11.02 -14.36 -0.88
C ASP A 159 10.16 -13.12 -1.11
N ASP A 160 9.90 -12.36 -0.01
CA ASP A 160 9.13 -11.11 -0.06
C ASP A 160 9.59 -10.12 1.02
N ALA A 161 9.32 -8.81 0.78
CA ALA A 161 9.65 -7.72 1.69
C ALA A 161 8.67 -6.55 1.55
N ALA A 162 8.15 -6.08 2.68
CA ALA A 162 7.24 -4.94 2.75
C ALA A 162 8.00 -3.61 2.86
N SER A 163 7.27 -2.50 2.64
CA SER A 163 7.77 -1.16 2.98
C SER A 163 7.99 -1.03 4.49
N PHE A 164 8.93 -0.17 4.87
CA PHE A 164 9.19 0.10 6.29
C PHE A 164 7.98 0.75 6.96
N SER A 165 7.76 0.41 8.22
CA SER A 165 6.84 1.09 9.12
C SER A 165 7.47 1.14 10.49
N GLU A 166 7.54 2.32 11.09
CA GLU A 166 8.16 2.54 12.41
C GLU A 166 9.60 1.99 12.51
N GLY A 167 10.36 2.08 11.39
CA GLY A 167 11.75 1.65 11.32
C GLY A 167 11.97 0.15 11.11
N LEU A 168 10.88 -0.63 10.97
CA LEU A 168 10.92 -2.07 10.73
C LEU A 168 10.17 -2.43 9.44
N ALA A 169 10.66 -3.41 8.71
CA ALA A 169 9.99 -3.98 7.54
C ALA A 169 9.77 -5.48 7.72
N VAL A 170 8.59 -5.95 7.37
CA VAL A 170 8.29 -7.38 7.31
C VAL A 170 9.09 -8.00 6.16
N VAL A 171 9.70 -9.13 6.41
CA VAL A 171 10.35 -9.96 5.39
C VAL A 171 9.88 -11.40 5.54
N ALA A 172 9.62 -12.06 4.42
CA ALA A 172 9.09 -13.41 4.42
C ALA A 172 10.02 -14.40 3.73
N LYS A 173 10.07 -15.61 4.24
CA LYS A 173 10.80 -16.74 3.65
C LYS A 173 10.08 -18.06 3.96
N GLN A 174 9.80 -18.84 2.92
CA GLN A 174 9.19 -20.18 3.05
C GLN A 174 7.93 -20.19 3.91
N GLY A 175 7.00 -19.24 3.66
CA GLY A 175 5.73 -19.13 4.37
C GLY A 175 5.82 -18.63 5.81
N LYS A 176 7.01 -18.18 6.24
CA LYS A 176 7.20 -17.54 7.55
C LYS A 176 7.74 -16.12 7.38
N PHE A 177 7.52 -15.28 8.40
CA PHE A 177 8.03 -13.93 8.38
C PHE A 177 8.70 -13.51 9.69
N GLY A 178 9.45 -12.45 9.59
CA GLY A 178 10.13 -11.74 10.65
C GLY A 178 10.35 -10.28 10.24
N TYR A 179 11.26 -9.58 10.90
CA TYR A 179 11.43 -8.14 10.66
C TYR A 179 12.89 -7.76 10.57
N ILE A 180 13.18 -6.90 9.60
CA ILE A 180 14.49 -6.24 9.43
C ILE A 180 14.39 -4.76 9.82
N ASN A 181 15.51 -4.17 10.20
CA ASN A 181 15.63 -2.73 10.40
C ASN A 181 16.09 -2.03 9.09
N THR A 182 16.16 -0.69 9.10
CA THR A 182 16.57 0.14 7.95
C THR A 182 18.02 -0.07 7.48
N LYS A 183 18.82 -0.86 8.20
CA LYS A 183 20.15 -1.31 7.78
C LYS A 183 20.12 -2.70 7.11
N GLY A 184 18.93 -3.29 6.91
CA GLY A 184 18.76 -4.64 6.36
C GLY A 184 19.08 -5.78 7.35
N LYS A 185 19.31 -5.46 8.64
CA LYS A 185 19.60 -6.48 9.65
C LYS A 185 18.31 -7.09 10.19
N LEU A 186 18.22 -8.42 10.23
CA LEU A 186 17.14 -9.15 10.88
C LEU A 186 17.17 -8.86 12.39
N VAL A 187 16.10 -8.28 12.93
CA VAL A 187 15.97 -7.89 14.34
C VAL A 187 14.90 -8.69 15.07
N ILE A 188 13.89 -9.17 14.36
CA ILE A 188 12.93 -10.16 14.86
C ILE A 188 13.04 -11.37 13.94
N PRO A 189 13.41 -12.57 14.46
CA PRO A 189 13.65 -13.76 13.64
C PRO A 189 12.46 -14.16 12.76
N ILE A 190 12.75 -14.84 11.65
CA ILE A 190 11.74 -15.47 10.78
C ILE A 190 11.13 -16.66 11.54
N GLN A 191 9.99 -16.45 12.18
CA GLN A 191 9.38 -17.47 13.06
C GLN A 191 7.84 -17.46 13.05
N PHE A 192 7.22 -16.39 12.58
CA PHE A 192 5.78 -16.27 12.52
C PHE A 192 5.27 -16.86 11.20
N ASN A 193 4.18 -17.58 11.22
CA ASN A 193 3.56 -18.10 10.00
C ASN A 193 2.78 -16.99 9.32
N LEU A 194 2.86 -16.96 7.98
CA LEU A 194 1.91 -16.20 7.16
C LEU A 194 0.58 -16.98 7.13
N ASP A 195 -0.51 -16.31 7.42
CA ASP A 195 -1.83 -16.90 7.23
C ASP A 195 -2.15 -16.95 5.72
N GLU A 196 -2.87 -17.98 5.30
CA GLU A 196 -3.19 -18.20 3.89
C GLU A 196 -4.05 -17.04 3.35
N GLY A 197 -3.59 -16.42 2.27
CA GLY A 197 -4.27 -15.29 1.64
C GLY A 197 -3.90 -13.90 2.20
N ASP A 198 -3.13 -13.82 3.31
CA ASP A 198 -2.70 -12.55 3.84
C ASP A 198 -1.52 -11.96 3.06
N SER A 199 -1.54 -10.64 2.88
CA SER A 199 -0.37 -9.88 2.44
C SER A 199 0.58 -9.70 3.62
N ILE A 200 1.90 -9.75 3.37
CA ILE A 200 2.91 -9.43 4.40
C ILE A 200 2.75 -8.00 4.95
N ASP A 201 2.12 -7.10 4.19
CA ASP A 201 1.84 -5.74 4.62
C ASP A 201 0.84 -5.67 5.79
N SER A 202 0.00 -6.69 5.98
CA SER A 202 -0.95 -6.79 7.11
C SER A 202 -0.24 -6.89 8.46
N TYR A 203 1.03 -7.31 8.47
CA TYR A 203 1.82 -7.51 9.68
C TYR A 203 2.75 -6.36 10.02
N ARG A 204 2.58 -5.18 9.37
CA ARG A 204 3.38 -3.98 9.65
C ARG A 204 3.15 -3.44 11.06
N PHE A 205 4.18 -2.85 11.62
CA PHE A 205 4.05 -2.12 12.89
C PHE A 205 3.18 -0.87 12.74
N SER A 206 2.34 -0.62 13.72
CA SER A 206 1.53 0.59 13.86
C SER A 206 1.36 0.89 15.36
N HIS A 207 1.66 2.12 15.78
CA HIS A 207 1.61 2.55 17.19
C HIS A 207 2.43 1.63 18.11
N GLY A 208 3.62 1.24 17.67
CA GLY A 208 4.58 0.42 18.41
C GLY A 208 4.22 -1.07 18.49
N LYS A 209 3.20 -1.52 17.77
CA LYS A 209 2.71 -2.91 17.81
C LYS A 209 2.47 -3.46 16.41
N ALA A 210 2.68 -4.77 16.25
CA ALA A 210 2.22 -5.53 15.10
C ALA A 210 1.22 -6.58 15.55
N LYS A 211 0.06 -6.66 14.87
CA LYS A 211 -0.97 -7.67 15.12
C LYS A 211 -0.66 -8.91 14.29
N LEU A 212 -0.55 -10.03 14.94
CA LEU A 212 -0.24 -11.34 14.37
C LEU A 212 -1.33 -12.33 14.74
N PHE A 213 -1.32 -13.50 14.09
CA PHE A 213 -2.26 -14.57 14.38
C PHE A 213 -1.50 -15.87 14.69
N LYS A 214 -2.06 -16.67 15.59
CA LYS A 214 -1.59 -18.02 15.90
C LYS A 214 -2.81 -18.91 16.10
N ASN A 215 -2.98 -19.89 15.21
CA ASN A 215 -4.16 -20.77 15.21
C ASN A 215 -5.49 -19.98 15.17
N GLY A 216 -5.56 -18.95 14.32
CA GLY A 216 -6.71 -18.06 14.18
C GLY A 216 -6.94 -17.09 15.35
N LYS A 217 -6.10 -17.10 16.39
CA LYS A 217 -6.21 -16.20 17.53
C LYS A 217 -5.25 -15.01 17.38
N PRO A 218 -5.73 -13.75 17.46
CA PRO A 218 -4.87 -12.59 17.38
C PRO A 218 -4.01 -12.44 18.63
N PHE A 219 -2.78 -11.99 18.44
CA PHE A 219 -1.88 -11.51 19.48
C PHE A 219 -1.03 -10.37 18.94
N CYS A 220 -0.44 -9.58 19.81
CA CYS A 220 0.39 -8.45 19.38
C CYS A 220 1.81 -8.59 19.90
N ILE A 221 2.76 -8.11 19.10
CA ILE A 221 4.16 -7.96 19.51
C ILE A 221 4.57 -6.49 19.47
N ASN A 222 5.53 -6.11 20.29
CA ASN A 222 6.20 -4.81 20.21
C ASN A 222 7.41 -4.87 19.25
N THR A 223 8.07 -3.74 19.03
CA THR A 223 9.22 -3.60 18.12
C THR A 223 10.45 -4.41 18.52
N SER A 224 10.49 -4.97 19.74
CA SER A 224 11.50 -5.94 20.18
C SER A 224 11.08 -7.41 20.00
N GLY A 225 9.90 -7.67 19.40
CA GLY A 225 9.36 -9.00 19.19
C GLY A 225 8.73 -9.65 20.43
N LYS A 226 8.55 -8.91 21.53
CA LYS A 226 7.90 -9.42 22.75
C LYS A 226 6.40 -9.32 22.62
N THR A 227 5.69 -10.36 23.05
CA THR A 227 4.22 -10.35 23.13
C THR A 227 3.74 -9.28 24.10
N VAL A 228 2.74 -8.50 23.67
CA VAL A 228 2.10 -7.42 24.42
C VAL A 228 0.58 -7.47 24.23
N ALA A 229 -0.15 -6.76 25.06
CA ALA A 229 -1.60 -6.63 24.87
C ALA A 229 -1.90 -5.92 23.54
N CYS A 230 -2.85 -6.45 22.75
CA CYS A 230 -3.41 -5.74 21.61
C CYS A 230 -4.25 -4.54 22.07
N PRO A 231 -4.37 -3.49 21.22
CA PRO A 231 -5.23 -2.35 21.50
C PRO A 231 -6.71 -2.74 21.52
#